data_6596d1000fa4121dcde8fc4b9cbdf5e6
#
_entry.id   6596d1000fa4121dcde8fc4b9cbdf5e6
#
_cell.length_a   1.000
_cell.length_b   1.000
_cell.length_c   1.000
_cell.angle_alpha   90.00
_cell.angle_beta   90.00
_cell.angle_gamma   90.00
#
_symmetry.space_group_name_H-M   'P 1'
#
loop_
_entity.id
_entity.type
_entity.pdbx_description
1 polymer ?
#
loop_
_entity_poly.entity_id
_entity_poly.type
_entity_poly.pdbx_seq_one_letter_code
_entity_poly.pdbx_strand_id
1 'polypeptide(L)'
;FFDIEVYPNLFIVVWKKWHDDEYVRWINPTPEQIEYLCSFPLVGFNNRRYDNHILYARLLGGDNFDLFKQSGRIINEKNAKTGMYAAAYELSYADIYEYSQKKQSLKKWEVELGINHVEMQIPWDQPVPEHLWDTVMDYCVNDVMATEALFDHLYLDYRAREILATIAQGSMNATNNQLTAKFIFGDDPRPQEKFNYVDLSTTFPGYKFEWGKSTYRGVETGEGGYVYAKPGVYKNVGLMDVESMHPNSLVNMNYFGPYTQRYADLLKVRVLLKHGKIDEVKKMFNGALAPFLDDDGDIGPLVSALKIVINSVYGMTSASFDNKFKHPKNIDNIVAKRGALFMVDLRFYLEELGYNVVHIKTDSVKVADITEECVRLIHEFGARPEYNYKFDYEDRYSKIGRASCRERVSSPV
;
A
#
# COMPACT_ATOMS: atom_id res chain seq x y z
N PHE A 1 9.21 15.94 -15.77
CA PHE A 1 10.07 15.28 -14.78
C PHE A 1 11.09 16.27 -14.29
N PHE A 2 11.42 16.23 -13.00
CA PHE A 2 12.40 17.13 -12.42
C PHE A 2 13.10 16.50 -11.24
N ASP A 3 14.29 17.02 -10.94
CA ASP A 3 15.06 16.76 -9.74
C ASP A 3 15.87 17.99 -9.36
N ILE A 4 16.35 18.07 -8.10
CA ILE A 4 17.11 19.22 -7.61
C ILE A 4 18.31 18.79 -6.77
N GLU A 5 19.38 19.63 -6.80
CA GLU A 5 20.54 19.47 -5.93
C GLU A 5 20.79 20.75 -5.13
N VAL A 6 21.02 20.61 -3.81
CA VAL A 6 21.16 21.74 -2.89
C VAL A 6 22.45 21.64 -2.09
N TYR A 7 23.33 22.62 -2.29
CA TYR A 7 24.58 22.81 -1.55
C TYR A 7 24.67 24.22 -0.98
N PRO A 8 25.62 24.52 -0.07
CA PRO A 8 25.72 25.86 0.52
C PRO A 8 25.82 27.02 -0.47
N ASN A 9 26.45 26.78 -1.63
CA ASN A 9 26.72 27.78 -2.67
C ASN A 9 26.08 27.48 -4.03
N LEU A 10 25.40 26.34 -4.16
CA LEU A 10 24.90 25.85 -5.44
C LEU A 10 23.48 25.29 -5.28
N PHE A 11 22.60 25.74 -6.17
CA PHE A 11 21.27 25.18 -6.33
C PHE A 11 21.08 24.81 -7.80
N ILE A 12 20.92 23.52 -8.08
CA ILE A 12 20.68 23.00 -9.43
C ILE A 12 19.24 22.52 -9.52
N VAL A 13 18.63 22.80 -10.67
CA VAL A 13 17.33 22.25 -11.07
C VAL A 13 17.47 21.72 -12.48
N VAL A 14 17.17 20.45 -12.65
CA VAL A 14 17.08 19.82 -13.97
C VAL A 14 15.64 19.36 -14.19
N TRP A 15 15.12 19.62 -15.37
CA TRP A 15 13.80 19.15 -15.74
C TRP A 15 13.67 18.90 -17.24
N LYS A 16 12.70 18.06 -17.63
CA LYS A 16 12.35 17.76 -19.02
C LYS A 16 10.85 17.46 -19.13
N LYS A 17 10.31 17.58 -20.33
CA LYS A 17 8.96 17.08 -20.63
C LYS A 17 8.99 15.57 -20.83
N TRP A 18 7.86 14.95 -20.64
CA TRP A 18 7.71 13.49 -20.85
C TRP A 18 8.02 13.14 -22.32
N HIS A 19 8.87 12.14 -22.51
CA HIS A 19 9.37 11.65 -23.80
C HIS A 19 10.08 12.73 -24.66
N ASP A 20 10.53 13.82 -24.05
CA ASP A 20 11.42 14.79 -24.73
C ASP A 20 12.86 14.37 -24.50
N ASP A 21 13.72 14.57 -25.49
CA ASP A 21 15.15 14.28 -25.36
C ASP A 21 15.92 15.46 -24.76
N GLU A 22 15.33 16.65 -24.73
CA GLU A 22 15.98 17.87 -24.25
C GLU A 22 15.77 18.07 -22.73
N TYR A 23 16.91 18.28 -22.04
CA TYR A 23 16.94 18.63 -20.61
C TYR A 23 17.16 20.13 -20.46
N VAL A 24 16.30 20.76 -19.66
CA VAL A 24 16.53 22.12 -19.18
C VAL A 24 17.37 22.04 -17.92
N ARG A 25 18.53 22.75 -17.94
CA ARG A 25 19.55 22.71 -16.89
C ARG A 25 19.71 24.11 -16.33
N TRP A 26 19.35 24.29 -15.06
CA TRP A 26 19.47 25.60 -14.41
C TRP A 26 20.44 25.54 -13.23
N ILE A 27 21.34 26.50 -13.21
CA ILE A 27 22.25 26.76 -12.09
C ILE A 27 21.76 28.01 -11.38
N ASN A 28 21.48 27.91 -10.10
CA ASN A 28 20.97 28.97 -9.23
C ASN A 28 19.76 29.71 -9.84
N PRO A 29 18.71 28.96 -10.26
CA PRO A 29 17.55 29.54 -10.92
C PRO A 29 16.89 30.63 -10.06
N THR A 30 16.36 31.65 -10.75
CA THR A 30 15.61 32.72 -10.09
C THR A 30 14.23 32.27 -9.64
N PRO A 31 13.56 33.03 -8.74
CA PRO A 31 12.18 32.74 -8.36
C PRO A 31 11.23 32.64 -9.56
N GLU A 32 11.41 33.49 -10.59
CA GLU A 32 10.58 33.52 -11.80
C GLU A 32 10.77 32.24 -12.65
N GLN A 33 11.99 31.70 -12.70
CA GLN A 33 12.27 30.44 -13.38
C GLN A 33 11.59 29.27 -12.61
N ILE A 34 11.63 29.27 -11.28
CA ILE A 34 10.91 28.27 -10.49
C ILE A 34 9.40 28.43 -10.63
N GLU A 35 8.86 29.64 -10.66
CA GLU A 35 7.46 29.89 -10.94
C GLU A 35 7.05 29.31 -12.30
N TYR A 36 7.88 29.52 -13.34
CA TYR A 36 7.67 28.92 -14.65
C TYR A 36 7.65 27.38 -14.59
N LEU A 37 8.60 26.74 -13.88
CA LEU A 37 8.60 25.29 -13.68
C LEU A 37 7.33 24.82 -12.98
N CYS A 38 6.93 25.49 -11.91
CA CYS A 38 5.74 25.15 -11.12
C CYS A 38 4.41 25.40 -11.86
N SER A 39 4.44 26.07 -13.04
CA SER A 39 3.26 26.21 -13.90
C SER A 39 2.89 24.91 -14.62
N PHE A 40 3.79 23.92 -14.68
CA PHE A 40 3.54 22.59 -15.23
C PHE A 40 3.12 21.60 -14.17
N PRO A 41 2.38 20.52 -14.53
CA PRO A 41 2.26 19.35 -13.68
C PRO A 41 3.62 18.67 -13.49
N LEU A 42 4.14 18.67 -12.28
CA LEU A 42 5.47 18.14 -11.97
C LEU A 42 5.41 16.65 -11.67
N VAL A 43 6.42 15.89 -12.06
CA VAL A 43 6.62 14.50 -11.63
C VAL A 43 8.02 14.38 -11.06
N GLY A 44 8.12 13.92 -9.82
CA GLY A 44 9.38 13.72 -9.11
C GLY A 44 9.37 12.46 -8.26
N PHE A 45 10.50 12.16 -7.65
CA PHE A 45 10.65 11.04 -6.74
C PHE A 45 10.83 11.53 -5.30
N ASN A 46 9.91 11.22 -4.40
CA ASN A 46 9.87 11.69 -3.01
C ASN A 46 9.81 13.24 -2.88
N ASN A 47 9.46 13.92 -3.95
CA ASN A 47 9.42 15.37 -4.08
C ASN A 47 8.41 16.02 -3.10
N ARG A 48 7.34 15.32 -2.73
CA ARG A 48 6.37 15.76 -1.72
C ARG A 48 7.01 16.15 -0.40
N ARG A 49 8.08 15.46 -0.01
CA ARG A 49 8.70 15.61 1.32
C ARG A 49 9.99 16.40 1.32
N TYR A 50 10.49 16.75 0.15
CA TYR A 50 11.76 17.47 0.03
C TYR A 50 11.71 18.54 -1.07
N ASP A 51 11.79 18.15 -2.34
CA ASP A 51 11.99 19.06 -3.47
C ASP A 51 10.94 20.17 -3.53
N ASN A 52 9.67 19.84 -3.35
CA ASN A 52 8.59 20.83 -3.40
C ASN A 52 8.78 21.94 -2.35
N HIS A 53 9.33 21.62 -1.17
CA HIS A 53 9.60 22.62 -0.13
C HIS A 53 10.78 23.50 -0.45
N ILE A 54 11.80 22.95 -1.12
CA ILE A 54 12.96 23.73 -1.58
C ILE A 54 12.55 24.67 -2.74
N LEU A 55 11.81 24.14 -3.74
CA LEU A 55 11.24 24.98 -4.81
C LEU A 55 10.39 26.11 -4.22
N TYR A 56 9.54 25.79 -3.25
CA TYR A 56 8.70 26.79 -2.60
C TYR A 56 9.51 27.84 -1.82
N ALA A 57 10.60 27.44 -1.14
CA ALA A 57 11.51 28.37 -0.49
C ALA A 57 12.15 29.33 -1.49
N ARG A 58 12.53 28.86 -2.69
CA ARG A 58 13.03 29.73 -3.75
C ARG A 58 11.95 30.68 -4.29
N LEU A 59 10.71 30.21 -4.48
CA LEU A 59 9.57 31.07 -4.85
C LEU A 59 9.36 32.24 -3.87
N LEU A 60 9.64 32.01 -2.59
CA LEU A 60 9.58 33.06 -1.56
C LEU A 60 10.79 34.00 -1.55
N GLY A 61 11.73 33.83 -2.50
CA GLY A 61 12.92 34.67 -2.63
C GLY A 61 14.12 34.24 -1.79
N GLY A 62 14.11 33.03 -1.21
CA GLY A 62 15.25 32.50 -0.48
C GLY A 62 16.49 32.36 -1.37
N ASP A 63 17.68 32.76 -0.88
CA ASP A 63 18.95 32.57 -1.58
C ASP A 63 19.47 31.12 -1.43
N ASN A 64 20.61 30.78 -2.03
CA ASN A 64 21.15 29.40 -1.98
C ASN A 64 21.45 28.97 -0.54
N PHE A 65 21.91 29.87 0.31
CA PHE A 65 22.19 29.55 1.70
C PHE A 65 20.92 29.33 2.52
N ASP A 66 19.84 30.06 2.22
CA ASP A 66 18.53 29.82 2.81
C ASP A 66 17.97 28.46 2.38
N LEU A 67 18.11 28.07 1.10
CA LEU A 67 17.72 26.74 0.61
C LEU A 67 18.53 25.63 1.29
N PHE A 68 19.84 25.83 1.44
CA PHE A 68 20.71 24.89 2.14
C PHE A 68 20.28 24.69 3.60
N LYS A 69 20.00 25.79 4.33
CA LYS A 69 19.47 25.72 5.70
C LYS A 69 18.12 24.98 5.74
N GLN A 70 17.26 25.26 4.77
CA GLN A 70 15.96 24.61 4.64
C GLN A 70 16.12 23.11 4.42
N SER A 71 17.02 22.70 3.51
CA SER A 71 17.41 21.31 3.25
C SER A 71 17.87 20.65 4.56
N GLY A 72 18.81 21.29 5.28
CA GLY A 72 19.30 20.77 6.56
C GLY A 72 18.20 20.55 7.60
N ARG A 73 17.21 21.43 7.68
CA ARG A 73 16.05 21.27 8.58
C ARG A 73 15.22 20.05 8.20
N ILE A 74 14.94 19.85 6.90
CA ILE A 74 14.13 18.73 6.43
C ILE A 74 14.86 17.41 6.67
N ILE A 75 16.18 17.34 6.43
CA ILE A 75 16.96 16.09 6.47
C ILE A 75 17.38 15.72 7.90
N ASN A 76 17.86 16.69 8.70
CA ASN A 76 18.59 16.43 9.96
C ASN A 76 17.79 16.65 11.22
N GLU A 77 16.66 17.35 11.18
CA GLU A 77 15.90 17.66 12.39
C GLU A 77 15.02 16.48 12.83
N LYS A 78 14.99 16.22 14.13
CA LYS A 78 14.08 15.20 14.73
C LYS A 78 12.60 15.46 14.41
N ASN A 79 12.27 16.70 14.03
CA ASN A 79 10.94 17.11 13.60
C ASN A 79 11.03 17.84 12.25
N ALA A 80 11.21 17.09 11.17
CA ALA A 80 11.31 17.60 9.81
C ALA A 80 10.11 18.51 9.38
N LYS A 81 8.98 18.40 10.08
CA LYS A 81 7.80 19.26 9.83
C LYS A 81 8.08 20.74 10.03
N THR A 82 9.06 21.13 10.85
CA THR A 82 9.45 22.54 11.04
C THR A 82 10.11 23.13 9.79
N GLY A 83 10.66 22.28 8.92
CA GLY A 83 11.24 22.65 7.63
C GLY A 83 10.26 22.60 6.46
N MET A 84 8.98 22.27 6.68
CA MET A 84 8.01 22.05 5.60
C MET A 84 7.00 23.18 5.50
N TYR A 85 6.74 23.64 4.27
CA TYR A 85 5.72 24.65 3.98
C TYR A 85 4.38 23.99 3.65
N ALA A 86 3.29 24.43 4.30
CA ALA A 86 1.96 23.91 3.98
C ALA A 86 1.58 24.15 2.51
N ALA A 87 1.91 25.34 1.97
CA ALA A 87 1.61 25.69 0.59
C ALA A 87 2.40 24.89 -0.47
N ALA A 88 3.54 24.29 -0.10
CA ALA A 88 4.28 23.43 -1.02
C ALA A 88 3.50 22.14 -1.38
N TYR A 89 2.54 21.72 -0.55
CA TYR A 89 1.63 20.61 -0.83
C TYR A 89 0.53 20.96 -1.85
N GLU A 90 0.34 22.24 -2.14
CA GLU A 90 -0.65 22.75 -3.10
C GLU A 90 -0.08 22.91 -4.53
N LEU A 91 1.22 22.70 -4.72
CA LEU A 91 1.82 22.65 -6.06
C LEU A 91 1.17 21.53 -6.88
N SER A 92 1.16 21.67 -8.21
CA SER A 92 0.66 20.61 -9.11
C SER A 92 1.75 19.57 -9.32
N TYR A 93 1.63 18.39 -8.68
CA TYR A 93 2.65 17.35 -8.80
C TYR A 93 2.10 15.93 -8.67
N ALA A 94 2.88 14.96 -9.12
CA ALA A 94 2.77 13.55 -8.77
C ALA A 94 4.10 13.10 -8.15
N ASP A 95 4.03 12.40 -7.02
CA ASP A 95 5.19 11.84 -6.34
C ASP A 95 5.21 10.34 -6.54
N ILE A 96 6.20 9.84 -7.29
CA ILE A 96 6.32 8.41 -7.60
C ILE A 96 6.46 7.59 -6.33
N TYR A 97 7.20 8.08 -5.33
CA TYR A 97 7.34 7.38 -4.05
C TYR A 97 5.99 7.21 -3.32
N GLU A 98 5.08 8.19 -3.41
CA GLU A 98 3.78 8.12 -2.73
C GLU A 98 2.84 7.07 -3.34
N TYR A 99 2.78 6.94 -4.68
CA TYR A 99 1.88 5.97 -5.30
C TYR A 99 2.51 4.60 -5.56
N SER A 100 3.84 4.49 -5.61
CA SER A 100 4.50 3.19 -5.72
C SER A 100 4.12 2.25 -4.58
N GLN A 101 3.79 1.01 -4.90
CA GLN A 101 3.51 -0.04 -3.91
C GLN A 101 4.78 -0.51 -3.21
N LYS A 102 5.93 -0.46 -3.88
CA LYS A 102 7.24 -0.84 -3.34
C LYS A 102 8.00 0.38 -2.87
N LYS A 103 8.17 0.51 -1.56
CA LYS A 103 8.86 1.64 -0.94
C LYS A 103 10.36 1.39 -0.88
N GLN A 104 11.11 1.97 -1.80
CA GLN A 104 12.57 1.90 -1.86
C GLN A 104 13.14 3.20 -2.43
N SER A 105 14.47 3.44 -2.30
CA SER A 105 15.12 4.63 -2.84
C SER A 105 15.18 4.63 -4.38
N LEU A 106 15.36 5.81 -5.00
CA LEU A 106 15.56 5.92 -6.45
C LEU A 106 16.78 5.11 -6.88
N LYS A 107 17.88 5.18 -6.16
CA LYS A 107 19.11 4.41 -6.43
C LYS A 107 18.90 2.90 -6.46
N LYS A 108 18.02 2.38 -5.61
CA LYS A 108 17.66 0.97 -5.64
C LYS A 108 16.79 0.61 -6.84
N TRP A 109 15.95 1.54 -7.29
CA TRP A 109 15.20 1.39 -8.52
C TRP A 109 16.10 1.41 -9.75
N GLU A 110 17.11 2.29 -9.79
CA GLU A 110 18.13 2.33 -10.87
C GLU A 110 18.76 0.94 -11.05
N VAL A 111 19.23 0.34 -9.97
CA VAL A 111 19.83 -1.01 -10.01
C VAL A 111 18.83 -2.05 -10.51
N GLU A 112 17.57 -2.00 -10.05
CA GLU A 112 16.53 -2.96 -10.43
C GLU A 112 16.11 -2.83 -11.91
N LEU A 113 16.08 -1.59 -12.41
CA LEU A 113 15.73 -1.30 -13.82
C LEU A 113 16.94 -1.39 -14.77
N GLY A 114 18.14 -1.66 -14.25
CA GLY A 114 19.36 -1.69 -15.07
C GLY A 114 19.80 -0.34 -15.59
N ILE A 115 19.40 0.74 -14.93
CA ILE A 115 19.83 2.12 -15.24
C ILE A 115 21.20 2.33 -14.62
N ASN A 116 22.01 3.19 -15.27
CA ASN A 116 23.34 3.54 -14.75
C ASN A 116 23.22 4.20 -13.38
N HIS A 117 23.83 3.56 -12.38
CA HIS A 117 23.84 4.08 -11.02
C HIS A 117 25.04 4.99 -10.83
N VAL A 118 24.80 6.24 -10.49
CA VAL A 118 25.83 7.23 -10.21
C VAL A 118 25.76 7.63 -8.73
N GLU A 119 26.89 7.62 -8.06
CA GLU A 119 27.03 8.09 -6.68
C GLU A 119 27.76 9.42 -6.66
N MET A 120 27.14 10.42 -5.99
CA MET A 120 27.80 11.70 -5.77
C MET A 120 28.82 11.59 -4.64
N GLN A 121 30.07 11.93 -4.93
CA GLN A 121 31.15 11.89 -3.96
C GLN A 121 31.37 13.21 -3.20
N ILE A 122 30.65 14.28 -3.58
CA ILE A 122 30.76 15.58 -2.94
C ILE A 122 29.88 15.58 -1.68
N PRO A 123 30.43 15.89 -0.50
CA PRO A 123 29.65 15.99 0.73
C PRO A 123 28.58 17.09 0.59
N TRP A 124 27.33 16.76 0.90
CA TRP A 124 26.18 17.65 0.74
C TRP A 124 26.26 18.95 1.58
N ASP A 125 27.04 18.95 2.67
CA ASP A 125 27.24 20.06 3.61
C ASP A 125 28.44 20.95 3.30
N GLN A 126 29.12 20.71 2.16
CA GLN A 126 30.28 21.48 1.71
C GLN A 126 29.97 22.29 0.45
N PRO A 127 30.56 23.50 0.31
CA PRO A 127 30.48 24.26 -0.92
C PRO A 127 31.09 23.46 -2.09
N VAL A 128 30.42 23.48 -3.24
CA VAL A 128 30.89 22.85 -4.47
C VAL A 128 31.82 23.80 -5.24
N PRO A 129 33.06 23.41 -5.53
CA PRO A 129 33.93 24.20 -6.42
C PRO A 129 33.29 24.37 -7.81
N GLU A 130 33.39 25.55 -8.41
CA GLU A 130 32.74 25.85 -9.70
C GLU A 130 33.08 24.88 -10.83
N HIS A 131 34.34 24.38 -10.87
CA HIS A 131 34.75 23.38 -11.86
C HIS A 131 34.08 22.03 -11.73
N LEU A 132 33.34 21.77 -10.64
CA LEU A 132 32.57 20.54 -10.40
C LEU A 132 31.05 20.73 -10.57
N TRP A 133 30.60 21.95 -10.90
CA TRP A 133 29.17 22.22 -11.09
C TRP A 133 28.55 21.40 -12.21
N ASP A 134 29.28 21.20 -13.31
CA ASP A 134 28.83 20.34 -14.41
C ASP A 134 28.71 18.87 -13.97
N THR A 135 29.59 18.40 -13.09
CA THR A 135 29.50 17.05 -12.53
C THR A 135 28.24 16.88 -11.70
N VAL A 136 27.89 17.87 -10.86
CA VAL A 136 26.62 17.86 -10.10
C VAL A 136 25.42 17.95 -11.02
N MET A 137 25.51 18.74 -12.08
CA MET A 137 24.47 18.88 -13.11
C MET A 137 24.21 17.53 -13.80
N ASP A 138 25.26 16.83 -14.24
CA ASP A 138 25.13 15.53 -14.91
C ASP A 138 24.59 14.45 -13.96
N TYR A 139 24.90 14.53 -12.69
CA TYR A 139 24.29 13.67 -11.65
C TYR A 139 22.78 13.92 -11.55
N CYS A 140 22.35 15.19 -11.46
CA CYS A 140 20.93 15.56 -11.41
C CYS A 140 20.19 15.15 -12.71
N VAL A 141 20.85 15.24 -13.89
CA VAL A 141 20.30 14.72 -15.16
C VAL A 141 20.04 13.21 -15.07
N ASN A 142 20.96 12.44 -14.49
CA ASN A 142 20.78 10.99 -14.29
C ASN A 142 19.56 10.69 -13.41
N ASP A 143 19.36 11.45 -12.34
CA ASP A 143 18.23 11.25 -11.42
C ASP A 143 16.89 11.63 -12.12
N VAL A 144 16.85 12.65 -12.98
CA VAL A 144 15.67 12.97 -13.82
C VAL A 144 15.38 11.85 -14.82
N MET A 145 16.42 11.31 -15.49
CA MET A 145 16.28 10.17 -16.41
C MET A 145 15.75 8.93 -15.69
N ALA A 146 16.30 8.62 -14.52
CA ALA A 146 15.86 7.49 -13.70
C ALA A 146 14.41 7.67 -13.22
N THR A 147 14.03 8.89 -12.88
CA THR A 147 12.66 9.24 -12.46
C THR A 147 11.65 9.03 -13.59
N GLU A 148 11.98 9.44 -14.84
CA GLU A 148 11.13 9.18 -16.01
C GLU A 148 11.00 7.68 -16.29
N ALA A 149 12.13 6.94 -16.35
CA ALA A 149 12.11 5.51 -16.60
C ALA A 149 11.31 4.75 -15.52
N LEU A 150 11.41 5.18 -14.26
CA LEU A 150 10.63 4.63 -13.18
C LEU A 150 9.13 4.96 -13.31
N PHE A 151 8.79 6.18 -13.74
CA PHE A 151 7.41 6.56 -14.01
C PHE A 151 6.79 5.66 -15.09
N ASP A 152 7.50 5.42 -16.19
CA ASP A 152 7.05 4.54 -17.27
C ASP A 152 6.89 3.09 -16.77
N HIS A 153 7.83 2.59 -15.96
CA HIS A 153 7.74 1.27 -15.34
C HIS A 153 6.52 1.15 -14.40
N LEU A 154 6.18 2.20 -13.65
CA LEU A 154 5.08 2.25 -12.70
C LEU A 154 3.83 2.97 -13.25
N TYR A 155 3.70 3.11 -14.57
CA TYR A 155 2.61 3.85 -15.18
C TYR A 155 1.22 3.31 -14.79
N LEU A 156 1.08 2.00 -14.62
CA LEU A 156 -0.17 1.39 -14.13
C LEU A 156 -0.49 1.82 -12.69
N ASP A 157 0.52 1.99 -11.83
CA ASP A 157 0.32 2.49 -10.45
C ASP A 157 -0.09 3.98 -10.47
N TYR A 158 0.47 4.78 -11.39
CA TYR A 158 0.05 6.17 -11.61
C TYR A 158 -1.43 6.23 -12.05
N ARG A 159 -1.82 5.44 -13.07
CA ARG A 159 -3.21 5.36 -13.52
C ARG A 159 -4.16 4.90 -12.40
N ALA A 160 -3.73 3.93 -11.59
CA ALA A 160 -4.48 3.51 -10.41
C ALA A 160 -4.68 4.65 -9.40
N ARG A 161 -3.66 5.51 -9.24
CA ARG A 161 -3.76 6.71 -8.40
C ARG A 161 -4.76 7.72 -8.95
N GLU A 162 -4.77 7.98 -10.28
CA GLU A 162 -5.75 8.87 -10.92
C GLU A 162 -7.18 8.38 -10.68
N ILE A 163 -7.42 7.08 -10.88
CA ILE A 163 -8.73 6.47 -10.63
C ILE A 163 -9.12 6.66 -9.17
N LEU A 164 -8.22 6.35 -8.23
CA LEU A 164 -8.50 6.48 -6.80
C LEU A 164 -8.79 7.93 -6.41
N ALA A 165 -8.02 8.90 -6.92
CA ALA A 165 -8.26 10.33 -6.67
C ALA A 165 -9.62 10.78 -7.20
N THR A 166 -9.99 10.32 -8.40
CA THR A 166 -11.28 10.67 -9.04
C THR A 166 -12.47 10.09 -8.27
N ILE A 167 -12.45 8.79 -7.95
CA ILE A 167 -13.57 8.16 -7.22
C ILE A 167 -13.69 8.65 -5.77
N ALA A 168 -12.58 9.03 -5.15
CA ALA A 168 -12.54 9.63 -3.82
C ALA A 168 -12.86 11.13 -3.85
N GLN A 169 -12.97 11.76 -5.02
CA GLN A 169 -13.08 13.22 -5.19
C GLN A 169 -11.97 13.95 -4.42
N GLY A 170 -10.75 13.41 -4.51
CA GLY A 170 -9.57 13.88 -3.81
C GLY A 170 -8.48 14.39 -4.76
N SER A 171 -7.44 14.99 -4.19
CA SER A 171 -6.28 15.45 -4.94
C SER A 171 -5.33 14.29 -5.27
N MET A 172 -4.69 14.32 -6.45
CA MET A 172 -3.57 13.45 -6.80
C MET A 172 -2.41 13.54 -5.78
N ASN A 173 -2.28 14.67 -5.11
CA ASN A 173 -1.26 14.94 -4.09
C ASN A 173 -1.59 14.30 -2.73
N ALA A 174 -2.81 13.83 -2.52
CA ALA A 174 -3.17 13.16 -1.27
C ALA A 174 -2.48 11.78 -1.17
N THR A 175 -2.20 11.30 0.02
CA THR A 175 -1.65 9.95 0.23
C THR A 175 -2.71 8.86 -0.06
N ASN A 176 -2.27 7.63 -0.33
CA ASN A 176 -3.20 6.49 -0.50
C ASN A 176 -4.17 6.36 0.68
N ASN A 177 -3.68 6.53 1.91
CA ASN A 177 -4.52 6.45 3.11
C ASN A 177 -5.55 7.58 3.18
N GLN A 178 -5.19 8.82 2.77
CA GLN A 178 -6.11 9.94 2.72
C GLN A 178 -7.21 9.72 1.66
N LEU A 179 -6.84 9.28 0.46
CA LEU A 179 -7.80 8.95 -0.60
C LEU A 179 -8.72 7.80 -0.20
N THR A 180 -8.15 6.74 0.38
CA THR A 180 -8.92 5.60 0.87
C THR A 180 -9.90 6.01 1.97
N ALA A 181 -9.46 6.83 2.94
CA ALA A 181 -10.31 7.33 4.01
C ALA A 181 -11.44 8.21 3.44
N LYS A 182 -11.11 9.11 2.52
CA LYS A 182 -12.11 9.97 1.88
C LYS A 182 -13.11 9.16 1.05
N PHE A 183 -12.65 8.13 0.35
CA PHE A 183 -13.54 7.25 -0.40
C PHE A 183 -14.53 6.51 0.51
N ILE A 184 -14.06 5.93 1.63
CA ILE A 184 -14.90 5.10 2.51
C ILE A 184 -15.77 5.97 3.42
N PHE A 185 -15.19 6.99 4.06
CA PHE A 185 -15.82 7.78 5.12
C PHE A 185 -16.36 9.14 4.67
N GLY A 186 -16.07 9.56 3.41
CA GLY A 186 -16.37 10.90 2.94
C GLY A 186 -15.55 11.96 3.68
N ASP A 187 -16.22 13.09 3.99
CA ASP A 187 -15.61 14.21 4.69
C ASP A 187 -15.76 14.12 6.22
N ASP A 188 -16.18 12.97 6.75
CA ASP A 188 -16.30 12.80 8.21
C ASP A 188 -14.91 12.98 8.88
N PRO A 189 -14.76 13.94 9.78
CA PRO A 189 -13.50 14.19 10.47
C PRO A 189 -13.15 13.11 11.49
N ARG A 190 -14.17 12.42 12.05
CA ARG A 190 -14.02 11.43 13.12
C ARG A 190 -14.87 10.17 12.88
N PRO A 191 -14.67 9.46 11.77
CA PRO A 191 -15.50 8.30 11.43
C PRO A 191 -15.40 7.18 12.47
N GLN A 192 -14.28 7.05 13.17
CA GLN A 192 -14.04 6.02 14.19
C GLN A 192 -14.97 6.11 15.40
N GLU A 193 -15.61 7.26 15.65
CA GLU A 193 -16.64 7.39 16.69
C GLU A 193 -17.93 6.59 16.37
N LYS A 194 -18.11 6.23 15.10
CA LYS A 194 -19.27 5.48 14.59
C LYS A 194 -18.95 4.00 14.31
N PHE A 195 -17.72 3.57 14.58
CA PHE A 195 -17.31 2.18 14.34
C PHE A 195 -17.88 1.24 15.41
N ASN A 196 -18.01 -0.02 15.05
CA ASN A 196 -18.39 -1.08 15.97
C ASN A 196 -17.14 -1.79 16.50
N TYR A 197 -17.10 -2.00 17.80
CA TYR A 197 -16.15 -2.93 18.41
C TYR A 197 -16.87 -4.22 18.77
N VAL A 198 -16.38 -5.34 18.24
CA VAL A 198 -16.93 -6.68 18.51
C VAL A 198 -16.00 -7.40 19.49
N ASP A 199 -16.56 -7.83 20.62
CA ASP A 199 -15.87 -8.78 21.50
C ASP A 199 -15.86 -10.16 20.84
N LEU A 200 -14.69 -10.61 20.41
CA LEU A 200 -14.55 -11.89 19.73
C LEU A 200 -14.91 -13.10 20.59
N SER A 201 -14.90 -12.97 21.94
CA SER A 201 -15.30 -14.05 22.84
C SER A 201 -16.78 -14.43 22.68
N THR A 202 -17.60 -13.55 22.09
CA THR A 202 -19.01 -13.83 21.78
C THR A 202 -19.17 -14.82 20.62
N THR A 203 -18.29 -14.75 19.61
CA THR A 203 -18.27 -15.68 18.47
C THR A 203 -17.39 -16.88 18.73
N PHE A 204 -16.31 -16.70 19.50
CA PHE A 204 -15.31 -17.72 19.85
C PHE A 204 -15.23 -17.91 21.36
N PRO A 205 -16.16 -18.66 21.96
CA PRO A 205 -16.21 -18.86 23.41
C PRO A 205 -14.90 -19.45 23.97
N GLY A 206 -14.32 -18.75 24.96
CA GLY A 206 -13.01 -19.10 25.51
C GLY A 206 -11.81 -18.40 24.91
N TYR A 207 -12.03 -17.54 23.90
CA TYR A 207 -10.99 -16.61 23.45
C TYR A 207 -10.61 -15.63 24.57
N LYS A 208 -9.30 -15.39 24.73
CA LYS A 208 -8.74 -14.45 25.70
C LYS A 208 -7.62 -13.65 25.06
N PHE A 209 -7.61 -12.35 25.37
CA PHE A 209 -6.47 -11.47 25.09
C PHE A 209 -5.96 -10.92 26.42
N GLU A 210 -4.83 -11.44 26.87
CA GLU A 210 -4.23 -11.11 28.16
C GLU A 210 -2.72 -10.91 27.97
N TRP A 211 -2.16 -9.84 28.54
CA TRP A 211 -0.73 -9.54 28.51
C TRP A 211 -0.13 -9.50 27.09
N GLY A 212 -0.88 -8.97 26.13
CA GLY A 212 -0.47 -8.90 24.73
C GLY A 212 -0.52 -10.22 23.96
N LYS A 213 -1.05 -11.29 24.57
CA LYS A 213 -1.17 -12.61 23.96
C LYS A 213 -2.63 -13.00 23.74
N SER A 214 -2.87 -13.57 22.58
CA SER A 214 -4.17 -14.10 22.20
C SER A 214 -4.16 -15.61 22.30
N THR A 215 -5.04 -16.18 23.09
CA THR A 215 -5.17 -17.64 23.30
C THR A 215 -6.60 -18.12 23.02
N TYR A 216 -6.70 -19.24 22.33
CA TYR A 216 -7.97 -19.88 22.02
C TYR A 216 -7.81 -21.40 21.86
N ARG A 217 -8.66 -22.20 22.50
CA ARG A 217 -8.62 -23.67 22.46
C ARG A 217 -7.23 -24.24 22.77
N GLY A 218 -6.50 -23.62 23.69
CA GLY A 218 -5.15 -24.04 24.06
C GLY A 218 -4.05 -23.63 23.05
N VAL A 219 -4.38 -22.84 22.03
CA VAL A 219 -3.45 -22.37 20.98
C VAL A 219 -3.20 -20.88 21.15
N GLU A 220 -1.96 -20.45 21.03
CA GLU A 220 -1.58 -19.03 20.93
C GLU A 220 -1.65 -18.62 19.45
N THR A 221 -2.39 -17.54 19.13
CA THR A 221 -2.48 -16.98 17.78
C THR A 221 -1.59 -15.74 17.67
N GLY A 222 -0.85 -15.63 16.57
CA GLY A 222 0.02 -14.48 16.29
C GLY A 222 -0.75 -13.18 16.03
N GLU A 223 -0.03 -12.05 15.92
CA GLU A 223 -0.64 -10.73 15.68
C GLU A 223 -1.36 -10.64 14.33
N GLY A 224 -0.80 -11.24 13.27
CA GLY A 224 -1.32 -11.18 11.91
C GLY A 224 -2.17 -12.37 11.47
N GLY A 225 -2.27 -13.44 12.28
CA GLY A 225 -3.01 -14.64 11.90
C GLY A 225 -2.59 -15.88 12.66
N TYR A 226 -3.16 -17.03 12.29
CA TYR A 226 -2.80 -18.33 12.82
C TYR A 226 -1.82 -19.06 11.90
N VAL A 227 -0.77 -19.61 12.48
CA VAL A 227 0.22 -20.43 11.75
C VAL A 227 0.33 -21.79 12.43
N TYR A 228 0.18 -22.85 11.66
CA TYR A 228 0.33 -24.22 12.09
C TYR A 228 1.13 -25.01 11.07
N ALA A 229 2.05 -25.84 11.51
CA ALA A 229 2.78 -26.75 10.64
C ALA A 229 3.03 -28.09 11.36
N LYS A 230 2.67 -29.18 10.71
CA LYS A 230 2.98 -30.55 11.12
C LYS A 230 4.19 -31.02 10.28
N PRO A 231 5.36 -31.25 10.92
CA PRO A 231 6.53 -31.71 10.16
C PRO A 231 6.29 -33.07 9.52
N GLY A 232 6.69 -33.24 8.26
CA GLY A 232 6.53 -34.51 7.55
C GLY A 232 6.65 -34.36 6.04
N VAL A 233 6.47 -35.46 5.34
CA VAL A 233 6.32 -35.55 3.89
C VAL A 233 4.92 -36.06 3.62
N TYR A 234 4.13 -35.31 2.88
CA TYR A 234 2.73 -35.58 2.64
C TYR A 234 2.46 -35.71 1.14
N LYS A 235 1.50 -36.57 0.79
CA LYS A 235 1.07 -36.78 -0.60
C LYS A 235 -0.34 -36.23 -0.78
N ASN A 236 -0.70 -36.01 -2.05
CA ASN A 236 -2.04 -35.62 -2.46
C ASN A 236 -2.61 -34.47 -1.58
N VAL A 237 -1.84 -33.39 -1.45
CA VAL A 237 -2.18 -32.27 -0.55
C VAL A 237 -2.97 -31.22 -1.31
N GLY A 238 -4.19 -30.92 -0.86
CA GLY A 238 -4.97 -29.79 -1.37
C GLY A 238 -4.69 -28.51 -0.59
N LEU A 239 -4.64 -27.41 -1.30
CA LEU A 239 -4.55 -26.06 -0.78
C LEU A 239 -5.89 -25.36 -0.98
N MET A 240 -6.49 -24.94 0.14
CA MET A 240 -7.69 -24.12 0.18
C MET A 240 -7.34 -22.76 0.80
N ASP A 241 -7.79 -21.68 0.18
CA ASP A 241 -7.51 -20.31 0.62
C ASP A 241 -8.81 -19.55 0.91
N VAL A 242 -8.82 -18.74 1.97
CA VAL A 242 -10.01 -17.93 2.30
C VAL A 242 -10.04 -16.69 1.44
N GLU A 243 -11.09 -16.52 0.66
CA GLU A 243 -11.28 -15.37 -0.19
C GLU A 243 -11.28 -14.07 0.64
N SER A 244 -10.22 -13.25 0.49
CA SER A 244 -10.10 -11.93 1.12
C SER A 244 -10.41 -11.95 2.63
N MET A 245 -9.77 -12.82 3.42
CA MET A 245 -10.06 -13.07 4.85
C MET A 245 -10.21 -11.79 5.68
N HIS A 246 -9.21 -10.92 5.71
CA HIS A 246 -9.25 -9.72 6.54
C HIS A 246 -10.31 -8.70 6.09
N PRO A 247 -10.46 -8.42 4.78
CA PRO A 247 -11.58 -7.62 4.28
C PRO A 247 -12.94 -8.17 4.66
N ASN A 248 -13.15 -9.47 4.51
CA ASN A 248 -14.42 -10.10 4.91
C ASN A 248 -14.62 -10.08 6.43
N SER A 249 -13.55 -10.16 7.22
CA SER A 249 -13.63 -9.97 8.68
C SER A 249 -14.19 -8.59 9.05
N LEU A 250 -13.71 -7.52 8.38
CA LEU A 250 -14.21 -6.16 8.57
C LEU A 250 -15.71 -6.04 8.27
N VAL A 251 -16.13 -6.61 7.13
CA VAL A 251 -17.53 -6.60 6.69
C VAL A 251 -18.41 -7.42 7.65
N ASN A 252 -18.00 -8.63 8.00
CA ASN A 252 -18.78 -9.54 8.84
C ASN A 252 -18.97 -9.00 10.28
N MET A 253 -17.99 -8.24 10.79
CA MET A 253 -18.11 -7.54 12.07
C MET A 253 -18.88 -6.23 12.00
N ASN A 254 -19.27 -5.79 10.81
CA ASN A 254 -19.76 -4.42 10.60
C ASN A 254 -18.82 -3.37 11.24
N TYR A 255 -17.49 -3.57 11.07
CA TYR A 255 -16.46 -2.85 11.82
C TYR A 255 -16.56 -1.34 11.63
N PHE A 256 -16.78 -0.87 10.42
CA PHE A 256 -16.90 0.56 10.11
C PHE A 256 -18.32 1.13 10.35
N GLY A 257 -19.22 0.38 10.98
CA GLY A 257 -20.57 0.83 11.26
C GLY A 257 -21.30 1.25 9.97
N PRO A 258 -21.81 2.51 9.89
CA PRO A 258 -22.57 2.97 8.72
C PRO A 258 -21.76 3.01 7.42
N TYR A 259 -20.43 2.96 7.48
CA TYR A 259 -19.54 2.97 6.31
C TYR A 259 -19.18 1.57 5.79
N THR A 260 -19.54 0.51 6.52
CA THR A 260 -19.17 -0.87 6.16
C THR A 260 -19.72 -1.26 4.80
N GLN A 261 -20.95 -0.82 4.44
CA GLN A 261 -21.54 -1.15 3.16
C GLN A 261 -20.71 -0.61 1.99
N ARG A 262 -20.22 0.64 2.08
CA ARG A 262 -19.39 1.23 1.02
C ARG A 262 -18.06 0.50 0.84
N TYR A 263 -17.50 0.00 1.92
CA TYR A 263 -16.32 -0.87 1.86
C TYR A 263 -16.65 -2.26 1.27
N ALA A 264 -17.78 -2.85 1.64
CA ALA A 264 -18.24 -4.12 1.06
C ALA A 264 -18.51 -4.01 -0.47
N ASP A 265 -19.02 -2.86 -0.92
CA ASP A 265 -19.23 -2.61 -2.35
C ASP A 265 -17.91 -2.58 -3.13
N LEU A 266 -16.81 -2.11 -2.54
CA LEU A 266 -15.47 -2.21 -3.15
C LEU A 266 -15.03 -3.67 -3.36
N LEU A 267 -15.24 -4.51 -2.35
CA LEU A 267 -14.94 -5.95 -2.46
C LEU A 267 -15.78 -6.58 -3.55
N LYS A 268 -17.07 -6.23 -3.62
CA LYS A 268 -18.00 -6.71 -4.66
C LYS A 268 -17.52 -6.30 -6.06
N VAL A 269 -17.08 -5.05 -6.26
CA VAL A 269 -16.55 -4.60 -7.55
C VAL A 269 -15.35 -5.45 -7.96
N ARG A 270 -14.41 -5.71 -7.05
CA ARG A 270 -13.24 -6.55 -7.34
C ARG A 270 -13.63 -7.97 -7.78
N VAL A 271 -14.61 -8.57 -7.11
CA VAL A 271 -15.13 -9.90 -7.48
C VAL A 271 -15.82 -9.86 -8.86
N LEU A 272 -16.63 -8.85 -9.12
CA LEU A 272 -17.30 -8.67 -10.41
C LEU A 272 -16.28 -8.50 -11.56
N LEU A 273 -15.22 -7.72 -11.35
CA LEU A 273 -14.13 -7.56 -12.34
C LEU A 273 -13.40 -8.89 -12.60
N LYS A 274 -13.10 -9.66 -11.54
CA LYS A 274 -12.47 -10.99 -11.68
C LYS A 274 -13.32 -11.95 -12.54
N HIS A 275 -14.63 -11.79 -12.50
CA HIS A 275 -15.59 -12.61 -13.28
C HIS A 275 -16.03 -11.97 -14.60
N GLY A 276 -15.41 -10.87 -15.04
CA GLY A 276 -15.73 -10.22 -16.32
C GLY A 276 -17.10 -9.52 -16.37
N LYS A 277 -17.73 -9.28 -15.23
CA LYS A 277 -19.07 -8.65 -15.13
C LYS A 277 -19.02 -7.12 -15.22
N ILE A 278 -18.47 -6.62 -16.32
CA ILE A 278 -18.18 -5.19 -16.52
C ILE A 278 -19.43 -4.32 -16.43
N ASP A 279 -20.56 -4.75 -17.03
CA ASP A 279 -21.81 -3.98 -17.01
C ASP A 279 -22.42 -3.80 -15.61
N GLU A 280 -22.17 -4.75 -14.71
CA GLU A 280 -22.56 -4.62 -13.31
C GLU A 280 -21.68 -3.59 -12.60
N VAL A 281 -20.36 -3.60 -12.86
CA VAL A 281 -19.39 -2.67 -12.29
C VAL A 281 -19.68 -1.22 -12.73
N LYS A 282 -20.04 -1.00 -14.01
CA LYS A 282 -20.39 0.32 -14.54
C LYS A 282 -21.52 1.01 -13.76
N LYS A 283 -22.39 0.25 -13.13
CA LYS A 283 -23.52 0.75 -12.34
C LYS A 283 -23.16 1.03 -10.88
N MET A 284 -22.02 0.51 -10.40
CA MET A 284 -21.59 0.70 -9.02
C MET A 284 -21.16 2.16 -8.75
N PHE A 285 -21.29 2.60 -7.50
CA PHE A 285 -20.96 3.96 -7.07
C PHE A 285 -21.58 5.06 -7.94
N ASN A 286 -22.85 4.88 -8.34
CA ASN A 286 -23.58 5.81 -9.20
C ASN A 286 -22.89 6.07 -10.55
N GLY A 287 -22.21 5.07 -11.10
CA GLY A 287 -21.55 5.16 -12.41
C GLY A 287 -20.15 5.79 -12.37
N ALA A 288 -19.59 6.09 -11.20
CA ALA A 288 -18.27 6.74 -11.08
C ALA A 288 -17.13 5.89 -11.66
N LEU A 289 -17.32 4.59 -11.80
CA LEU A 289 -16.31 3.69 -12.38
C LEU A 289 -16.44 3.53 -13.91
N ALA A 290 -17.56 3.94 -14.50
CA ALA A 290 -17.82 3.73 -15.92
C ALA A 290 -16.74 4.33 -16.84
N PRO A 291 -16.24 5.58 -16.63
CA PRO A 291 -15.20 6.15 -17.50
C PRO A 291 -13.91 5.34 -17.57
N PHE A 292 -13.59 4.59 -16.51
CA PHE A 292 -12.36 3.78 -16.45
C PHE A 292 -12.53 2.37 -17.03
N LEU A 293 -13.72 2.03 -17.50
CA LEU A 293 -14.07 0.73 -18.07
C LEU A 293 -14.34 0.81 -19.59
N ASP A 294 -14.40 2.02 -20.13
CA ASP A 294 -14.64 2.28 -21.55
C ASP A 294 -13.36 2.58 -22.33
N ASP A 295 -12.26 2.89 -21.66
CA ASP A 295 -10.95 3.17 -22.25
C ASP A 295 -10.26 1.85 -22.66
N ASP A 296 -10.20 1.56 -23.94
CA ASP A 296 -9.46 0.45 -24.62
C ASP A 296 -9.57 -0.95 -23.98
N GLY A 297 -10.51 -1.18 -23.05
CA GLY A 297 -10.71 -2.46 -22.40
C GLY A 297 -9.67 -2.85 -21.35
N ASP A 298 -8.68 -2.01 -21.04
CA ASP A 298 -7.69 -2.30 -19.99
C ASP A 298 -8.26 -1.97 -18.60
N ILE A 299 -8.73 -2.99 -17.89
CA ILE A 299 -9.20 -2.88 -16.51
C ILE A 299 -8.08 -2.96 -15.46
N GLY A 300 -6.84 -3.17 -15.88
CA GLY A 300 -5.68 -3.34 -14.99
C GLY A 300 -5.50 -2.21 -14.00
N PRO A 301 -5.53 -0.92 -14.41
CA PRO A 301 -5.42 0.22 -13.51
C PRO A 301 -6.54 0.26 -12.46
N LEU A 302 -7.77 -0.03 -12.83
CA LEU A 302 -8.91 -0.08 -11.89
C LEU A 302 -8.75 -1.22 -10.88
N VAL A 303 -8.36 -2.42 -11.33
CA VAL A 303 -8.10 -3.56 -10.44
C VAL A 303 -6.97 -3.23 -9.47
N SER A 304 -5.92 -2.57 -9.92
CA SER A 304 -4.81 -2.12 -9.08
C SER A 304 -5.25 -1.08 -8.05
N ALA A 305 -6.03 -0.06 -8.44
CA ALA A 305 -6.58 0.95 -7.54
C ALA A 305 -7.41 0.31 -6.41
N LEU A 306 -8.30 -0.61 -6.75
CA LEU A 306 -9.13 -1.32 -5.78
C LEU A 306 -8.29 -2.19 -4.82
N LYS A 307 -7.26 -2.86 -5.34
CA LYS A 307 -6.33 -3.64 -4.52
C LYS A 307 -5.58 -2.77 -3.52
N ILE A 308 -5.10 -1.60 -3.93
CA ILE A 308 -4.44 -0.63 -3.04
C ILE A 308 -5.37 -0.22 -1.91
N VAL A 309 -6.61 0.18 -2.23
CA VAL A 309 -7.61 0.58 -1.23
C VAL A 309 -7.86 -0.55 -0.23
N ILE A 310 -8.20 -1.74 -0.73
CA ILE A 310 -8.56 -2.90 0.10
C ILE A 310 -7.43 -3.29 1.05
N ASN A 311 -6.19 -3.35 0.55
CA ASN A 311 -5.03 -3.75 1.34
C ASN A 311 -4.62 -2.68 2.37
N SER A 312 -4.72 -1.39 2.01
CA SER A 312 -4.39 -0.28 2.92
C SER A 312 -5.30 -0.28 4.14
N VAL A 313 -6.58 -0.58 3.98
CA VAL A 313 -7.58 -0.55 5.07
C VAL A 313 -7.19 -1.49 6.21
N TYR A 314 -6.88 -2.75 5.89
CA TYR A 314 -6.51 -3.73 6.93
C TYR A 314 -5.29 -3.27 7.74
N GLY A 315 -4.21 -2.88 7.08
CA GLY A 315 -2.99 -2.42 7.74
C GLY A 315 -3.23 -1.22 8.67
N MET A 316 -4.16 -0.33 8.28
CA MET A 316 -4.49 0.86 9.08
C MET A 316 -5.35 0.54 10.31
N THR A 317 -6.18 -0.50 10.28
CA THR A 317 -6.98 -0.90 11.45
C THR A 317 -6.12 -1.40 12.62
N SER A 318 -4.93 -1.92 12.34
CA SER A 318 -3.98 -2.46 13.33
C SER A 318 -2.77 -1.56 13.62
N ALA A 319 -2.65 -0.41 12.93
CA ALA A 319 -1.52 0.49 13.08
C ALA A 319 -1.33 0.96 14.54
N SER A 320 -0.09 1.12 14.97
CA SER A 320 0.27 1.58 16.33
C SER A 320 -0.05 3.05 16.58
N PHE A 321 -0.28 3.83 15.53
CA PHE A 321 -0.59 5.24 15.59
C PHE A 321 -2.07 5.53 15.31
N ASP A 322 -2.57 6.66 15.80
CA ASP A 322 -3.96 7.09 15.58
C ASP A 322 -4.20 7.44 14.11
N ASN A 323 -5.30 6.90 13.58
CA ASN A 323 -5.71 7.13 12.21
C ASN A 323 -7.23 6.94 12.05
N LYS A 324 -7.78 7.35 10.91
CA LYS A 324 -9.23 7.30 10.65
C LYS A 324 -9.84 5.88 10.54
N PHE A 325 -9.02 4.83 10.47
CA PHE A 325 -9.50 3.44 10.29
C PHE A 325 -9.51 2.64 11.59
N LYS A 326 -8.80 3.11 12.61
CA LYS A 326 -8.60 2.37 13.85
C LYS A 326 -9.67 2.68 14.87
N HIS A 327 -10.41 1.65 15.32
CA HIS A 327 -11.28 1.78 16.48
C HIS A 327 -10.43 1.91 17.76
N PRO A 328 -10.69 2.88 18.67
CA PRO A 328 -9.86 3.11 19.87
C PRO A 328 -9.70 1.88 20.77
N LYS A 329 -10.72 1.00 20.83
CA LYS A 329 -10.69 -0.25 21.62
C LYS A 329 -9.97 -1.40 20.90
N ASN A 330 -9.57 -1.24 19.63
CA ASN A 330 -8.91 -2.31 18.88
C ASN A 330 -7.41 -2.39 19.23
N ILE A 331 -7.11 -2.99 20.37
CA ILE A 331 -5.75 -3.20 20.88
C ILE A 331 -5.21 -4.59 20.53
N ASP A 332 -6.08 -5.56 20.25
CA ASP A 332 -5.78 -6.95 19.97
C ASP A 332 -5.87 -7.31 18.48
N ASN A 333 -6.02 -6.31 17.60
CA ASN A 333 -6.19 -6.52 16.16
C ASN A 333 -7.31 -7.50 15.82
N ILE A 334 -8.55 -7.20 16.27
CA ILE A 334 -9.72 -8.10 16.13
C ILE A 334 -9.97 -8.51 14.68
N VAL A 335 -9.53 -7.72 13.69
CA VAL A 335 -9.69 -8.04 12.27
C VAL A 335 -8.89 -9.27 11.88
N ALA A 336 -7.60 -9.31 12.25
CA ALA A 336 -6.76 -10.49 12.03
C ALA A 336 -7.16 -11.64 12.95
N LYS A 337 -7.48 -11.33 14.21
CA LYS A 337 -7.85 -12.35 15.21
C LYS A 337 -9.10 -13.13 14.80
N ARG A 338 -10.12 -12.45 14.26
CA ARG A 338 -11.32 -13.16 13.79
C ARG A 338 -10.99 -14.25 12.77
N GLY A 339 -10.14 -13.95 11.80
CA GLY A 339 -9.67 -14.93 10.82
C GLY A 339 -8.81 -16.03 11.47
N ALA A 340 -7.89 -15.65 12.37
CA ALA A 340 -7.04 -16.60 13.07
C ALA A 340 -7.83 -17.61 13.89
N LEU A 341 -8.83 -17.15 14.66
CA LEU A 341 -9.69 -18.00 15.49
C LEU A 341 -10.55 -18.93 14.65
N PHE A 342 -11.10 -18.44 13.54
CA PHE A 342 -11.79 -19.25 12.55
C PHE A 342 -10.90 -20.38 12.02
N MET A 343 -9.65 -20.10 11.65
CA MET A 343 -8.72 -21.12 11.16
C MET A 343 -8.33 -22.14 12.24
N VAL A 344 -8.32 -21.74 13.52
CA VAL A 344 -8.16 -22.67 14.63
C VAL A 344 -9.37 -23.62 14.70
N ASP A 345 -10.59 -23.08 14.63
CA ASP A 345 -11.81 -23.91 14.66
C ASP A 345 -11.90 -24.83 13.45
N LEU A 346 -11.58 -24.35 12.24
CA LEU A 346 -11.53 -25.18 11.04
C LEU A 346 -10.54 -26.34 11.19
N ARG A 347 -9.36 -26.09 11.74
CA ARG A 347 -8.37 -27.13 12.00
C ARG A 347 -8.95 -28.22 12.90
N PHE A 348 -9.48 -27.86 14.08
CA PHE A 348 -10.02 -28.83 15.01
C PHE A 348 -11.21 -29.59 14.43
N TYR A 349 -12.11 -28.90 13.70
CA TYR A 349 -13.23 -29.53 13.01
C TYR A 349 -12.76 -30.61 12.00
N LEU A 350 -11.77 -30.31 11.19
CA LEU A 350 -11.25 -31.28 10.21
C LEU A 350 -10.51 -32.43 10.88
N GLU A 351 -9.72 -32.17 11.94
CA GLU A 351 -9.00 -33.19 12.69
C GLU A 351 -9.99 -34.14 13.45
N GLU A 352 -11.08 -33.62 13.99
CA GLU A 352 -12.15 -34.39 14.61
C GLU A 352 -12.86 -35.34 13.64
N LEU A 353 -12.94 -34.94 12.36
CA LEU A 353 -13.47 -35.79 11.27
C LEU A 353 -12.42 -36.74 10.66
N GLY A 354 -11.21 -36.77 11.23
CA GLY A 354 -10.12 -37.66 10.80
C GLY A 354 -9.28 -37.16 9.64
N TYR A 355 -9.46 -35.92 9.17
CA TYR A 355 -8.63 -35.34 8.14
C TYR A 355 -7.29 -34.88 8.71
N ASN A 356 -6.23 -35.01 7.91
CA ASN A 356 -4.87 -34.64 8.31
C ASN A 356 -4.53 -33.22 7.87
N VAL A 357 -4.78 -32.23 8.70
CA VAL A 357 -4.36 -30.85 8.48
C VAL A 357 -2.85 -30.76 8.70
N VAL A 358 -2.09 -30.38 7.66
CA VAL A 358 -0.63 -30.39 7.69
C VAL A 358 0.00 -29.01 7.76
N HIS A 359 -0.72 -27.99 7.29
CA HIS A 359 -0.24 -26.63 7.35
C HIS A 359 -1.39 -25.61 7.30
N ILE A 360 -1.28 -24.57 8.12
CA ILE A 360 -2.11 -23.37 8.05
C ILE A 360 -1.16 -22.16 8.03
N LYS A 361 -1.43 -21.21 7.18
CA LYS A 361 -0.73 -19.92 7.16
C LYS A 361 -1.73 -18.81 6.90
N THR A 362 -2.11 -18.08 7.93
CA THR A 362 -3.04 -16.96 7.94
C THR A 362 -4.42 -17.35 7.39
N ASP A 363 -4.60 -17.35 6.09
CA ASP A 363 -5.83 -17.54 5.31
C ASP A 363 -5.87 -18.87 4.53
N SER A 364 -4.76 -19.59 4.48
CA SER A 364 -4.66 -20.85 3.74
C SER A 364 -4.56 -22.07 4.64
N VAL A 365 -5.22 -23.17 4.22
CA VAL A 365 -5.13 -24.49 4.85
C VAL A 365 -4.68 -25.53 3.85
N LYS A 366 -3.73 -26.40 4.25
CA LYS A 366 -3.28 -27.56 3.49
C LYS A 366 -3.72 -28.84 4.22
N VAL A 367 -4.40 -29.71 3.48
CA VAL A 367 -4.89 -30.99 3.98
C VAL A 367 -4.27 -32.12 3.15
N ALA A 368 -3.62 -33.08 3.79
CA ALA A 368 -3.07 -34.25 3.13
C ALA A 368 -4.17 -35.25 2.79
N ASP A 369 -3.97 -35.98 1.69
CA ASP A 369 -4.92 -36.95 1.13
C ASP A 369 -6.33 -36.37 0.97
N ILE A 370 -6.38 -35.10 0.47
CA ILE A 370 -7.63 -34.36 0.32
C ILE A 370 -8.60 -35.08 -0.61
N THR A 371 -9.87 -35.14 -0.23
CA THR A 371 -10.98 -35.70 -0.99
C THR A 371 -11.98 -34.60 -1.39
N GLU A 372 -12.85 -34.86 -2.36
CA GLU A 372 -13.95 -33.95 -2.71
C GLU A 372 -14.88 -33.70 -1.52
N GLU A 373 -15.09 -34.72 -0.69
CA GLU A 373 -15.87 -34.60 0.53
C GLU A 373 -15.20 -33.61 1.52
N CYS A 374 -13.88 -33.69 1.69
CA CYS A 374 -13.15 -32.73 2.53
C CYS A 374 -13.29 -31.29 2.02
N VAL A 375 -13.18 -31.10 0.70
CA VAL A 375 -13.38 -29.78 0.07
C VAL A 375 -14.78 -29.26 0.35
N ARG A 376 -15.82 -30.09 0.17
CA ARG A 376 -17.21 -29.73 0.48
C ARG A 376 -17.38 -29.31 1.94
N LEU A 377 -16.83 -30.08 2.88
CA LEU A 377 -16.90 -29.80 4.32
C LEU A 377 -16.20 -28.48 4.68
N ILE A 378 -15.06 -28.16 4.05
CA ILE A 378 -14.38 -26.87 4.26
C ILE A 378 -15.27 -25.70 3.79
N HIS A 379 -15.88 -25.81 2.61
CA HIS A 379 -16.81 -24.78 2.11
C HIS A 379 -18.02 -24.62 3.03
N GLU A 380 -18.63 -25.71 3.48
CA GLU A 380 -19.78 -25.68 4.37
C GLU A 380 -19.43 -25.10 5.75
N PHE A 381 -18.25 -25.43 6.28
CA PHE A 381 -17.77 -24.87 7.54
C PHE A 381 -17.56 -23.37 7.44
N GLY A 382 -16.89 -22.90 6.39
CA GLY A 382 -16.66 -21.47 6.15
C GLY A 382 -17.96 -20.69 5.96
N ALA A 383 -18.96 -21.27 5.29
CA ALA A 383 -20.25 -20.66 5.00
C ALA A 383 -21.20 -20.56 6.21
N ARG A 384 -20.85 -21.11 7.39
CA ARG A 384 -21.67 -21.00 8.60
C ARG A 384 -21.91 -19.53 8.94
N PRO A 385 -23.12 -19.18 9.42
CA PRO A 385 -23.50 -17.79 9.69
C PRO A 385 -22.56 -17.04 10.63
N GLU A 386 -22.01 -17.74 11.63
CA GLU A 386 -21.06 -17.18 12.60
C GLU A 386 -19.71 -16.81 11.99
N TYR A 387 -19.30 -17.49 10.91
CA TYR A 387 -18.03 -17.27 10.23
C TYR A 387 -18.18 -16.45 8.94
N ASN A 388 -19.05 -16.91 8.03
CA ASN A 388 -19.35 -16.28 6.74
C ASN A 388 -18.09 -16.00 5.91
N TYR A 389 -17.25 -17.03 5.74
CA TYR A 389 -16.09 -17.03 4.85
C TYR A 389 -16.31 -17.95 3.66
N LYS A 390 -15.73 -17.58 2.53
CA LYS A 390 -15.65 -18.41 1.32
C LYS A 390 -14.25 -18.89 1.11
N PHE A 391 -14.11 -20.07 0.53
CA PHE A 391 -12.83 -20.65 0.15
C PHE A 391 -12.71 -20.75 -1.36
N ASP A 392 -11.49 -20.52 -1.86
CA ASP A 392 -11.07 -20.92 -3.20
C ASP A 392 -10.22 -22.20 -3.09
N TYR A 393 -10.41 -23.16 -4.01
CA TYR A 393 -9.49 -24.29 -4.17
C TYR A 393 -8.35 -23.82 -5.08
N GLU A 394 -7.17 -23.58 -4.51
CA GLU A 394 -6.07 -22.95 -5.25
C GLU A 394 -5.19 -23.95 -5.97
N ASP A 395 -4.83 -25.07 -5.31
CA ASP A 395 -3.84 -25.98 -5.87
C ASP A 395 -3.92 -27.39 -5.26
N ARG A 396 -3.36 -28.38 -5.98
CA ARG A 396 -3.19 -29.75 -5.54
C ARG A 396 -1.78 -30.22 -5.77
N TYR A 397 -1.07 -30.52 -4.71
CA TYR A 397 0.29 -30.99 -4.75
C TYR A 397 0.33 -32.52 -4.69
N SER A 398 1.01 -33.17 -5.66
CA SER A 398 1.24 -34.62 -5.61
C SER A 398 2.06 -35.00 -4.37
N LYS A 399 3.01 -34.15 -3.96
CA LYS A 399 3.85 -34.32 -2.77
C LYS A 399 4.38 -32.98 -2.27
N ILE A 400 4.32 -32.76 -0.96
CA ILE A 400 5.02 -31.67 -0.29
C ILE A 400 5.90 -32.20 0.84
N GLY A 401 7.02 -31.52 1.12
CA GLY A 401 7.95 -31.88 2.18
C GLY A 401 8.35 -30.68 3.04
N ARG A 402 9.23 -30.92 4.00
CA ARG A 402 9.68 -29.92 4.98
C ARG A 402 10.24 -28.64 4.35
N ALA A 403 10.85 -28.71 3.16
CA ALA A 403 11.37 -27.54 2.45
C ALA A 403 10.26 -26.60 1.94
N SER A 404 9.16 -27.13 1.43
CA SER A 404 8.04 -26.32 0.93
C SER A 404 7.28 -25.55 2.02
N CYS A 405 7.43 -25.95 3.28
CA CYS A 405 6.89 -25.21 4.43
C CYS A 405 7.79 -24.03 4.85
N ARG A 406 9.09 -24.01 4.47
CA ARG A 406 10.07 -22.97 4.83
C ARG A 406 10.29 -21.91 3.76
N GLU A 407 10.05 -22.21 2.49
CA GLU A 407 10.44 -21.33 1.36
C GLU A 407 9.66 -20.02 1.23
N ARG A 408 8.67 -19.73 2.08
CA ARG A 408 7.96 -18.44 2.08
C ARG A 408 8.03 -17.65 3.40
N VAL A 409 9.12 -17.78 4.15
CA VAL A 409 9.37 -16.96 5.35
C VAL A 409 10.18 -15.68 5.02
N SER A 410 10.52 -15.44 3.75
CA SER A 410 11.24 -14.25 3.32
C SER A 410 10.41 -13.41 2.36
N SER A 411 9.39 -12.74 2.87
CA SER A 411 8.95 -11.47 2.32
C SER A 411 8.96 -10.48 3.46
N PRO A 412 9.84 -9.47 3.44
CA PRO A 412 9.80 -8.41 4.45
C PRO A 412 8.52 -7.61 4.30
N VAL A 413 8.00 -7.23 5.43
CA VAL A 413 6.89 -6.29 5.64
C VAL A 413 7.19 -4.93 5.04
#